data_7e5a497e3856e22c81ca99d375c86b3e
#
_entry.id   7e5a497e3856e22c81ca99d375c86b3e
#
_cell.length_a   1.000
_cell.length_b   1.000
_cell.length_c   1.000
_cell.angle_alpha   90.00
_cell.angle_beta   90.00
_cell.angle_gamma   90.00
#
_symmetry.space_group_name_H-M   'P 1'
#
loop_
_entity.id
_entity.type
_entity.pdbx_description
1 polymer ?
#
loop_
_entity_poly.entity_id
_entity_poly.type
_entity_poly.pdbx_seq_one_letter_code
_entity_poly.pdbx_strand_id
1 'polypeptide(L)'
;MVANRELQRVGLSGWRTGLGNLLRKENRTWWGTRRWLVQSLLWTLVVNGFTALVVSAMPLQAQMMGNPEPGPSELVTTGAQMLFQIGILALAIGAIILVQDEIIGERQMGVTEWLLSKPVSRSAYVLSKLLAHGLGVLVILVGLQGALGYGLLSLIVGEPFPLPGYLVGVAGLAAHTLFYLALTLMMGVLTTSRGALLGASLGVLLGGMLVSRYMGKFIMLTPWSLGNVLPAPVLGIPLPVSIWLPIGVTAILSVICVVVALAKFERLEF
;
A
#
# COMPACT_ATOMS: atom_id res chain seq x y z
N MET A 1 54.27 10.09 22.64
CA MET A 1 53.87 10.65 21.35
C MET A 1 52.41 10.31 21.12
N VAL A 2 51.50 11.25 21.40
CA VAL A 2 50.07 11.11 21.11
C VAL A 2 49.90 11.57 19.66
N ALA A 3 49.59 10.63 18.76
CA ALA A 3 49.33 10.95 17.37
C ALA A 3 48.09 11.83 17.30
N ASN A 4 48.27 13.09 16.90
CA ASN A 4 47.18 14.00 16.51
C ASN A 4 46.44 13.36 15.33
N ARG A 5 45.38 12.60 15.58
CA ARG A 5 44.44 12.24 14.54
C ARG A 5 43.66 13.51 14.21
N GLU A 6 44.12 14.23 13.20
CA GLU A 6 43.29 15.27 12.59
C GLU A 6 41.96 14.67 12.19
N LEU A 7 40.92 15.19 12.79
CA LEU A 7 39.53 14.87 12.40
C LEU A 7 39.33 15.39 10.95
N GLN A 8 39.55 14.54 9.97
CA GLN A 8 39.23 14.87 8.59
C GLN A 8 37.72 15.13 8.52
N ARG A 9 37.34 16.35 8.17
CA ARG A 9 35.98 16.66 7.79
C ARG A 9 35.65 15.84 6.55
N VAL A 10 34.95 14.71 6.74
CA VAL A 10 34.40 13.97 5.63
C VAL A 10 33.31 14.87 5.02
N GLY A 11 33.60 15.43 3.86
CA GLY A 11 32.64 16.23 3.09
C GLY A 11 31.52 15.32 2.59
N LEU A 12 30.51 15.10 3.46
CA LEU A 12 29.34 14.29 3.14
C LEU A 12 28.36 15.20 2.41
N SER A 13 28.54 15.38 1.11
CA SER A 13 27.60 16.06 0.23
C SER A 13 26.89 15.06 -0.66
N GLY A 14 25.56 14.97 -0.57
CA GLY A 14 24.75 14.17 -1.47
C GLY A 14 23.43 13.72 -0.83
N TRP A 15 22.39 13.62 -1.66
CA TRP A 15 21.04 13.22 -1.24
C TRP A 15 20.97 11.79 -0.65
N ARG A 16 21.98 10.95 -0.88
CA ARG A 16 22.09 9.57 -0.37
C ARG A 16 22.83 9.44 0.95
N THR A 17 23.36 10.54 1.50
CA THR A 17 24.18 10.48 2.71
C THR A 17 23.39 9.91 3.88
N GLY A 18 23.88 8.80 4.45
CA GLY A 18 23.24 8.08 5.55
C GLY A 18 22.10 7.12 5.16
N LEU A 19 21.68 7.07 3.87
CA LEU A 19 20.54 6.27 3.42
C LEU A 19 20.67 4.78 3.79
N GLY A 20 21.85 4.16 3.58
CA GLY A 20 22.06 2.74 3.88
C GLY A 20 21.88 2.40 5.36
N ASN A 21 22.35 3.27 6.25
CA ASN A 21 22.20 3.06 7.70
C ASN A 21 20.73 3.23 8.14
N LEU A 22 20.05 4.23 7.59
CA LEU A 22 18.63 4.44 7.84
C LEU A 22 17.79 3.30 7.31
N LEU A 23 18.03 2.83 6.08
CA LEU A 23 17.35 1.65 5.52
C LEU A 23 17.53 0.41 6.38
N ARG A 24 18.75 0.19 6.90
CA ARG A 24 19.02 -0.95 7.80
C ARG A 24 18.21 -0.83 9.09
N LYS A 25 18.13 0.39 9.67
CA LYS A 25 17.30 0.67 10.85
C LYS A 25 15.82 0.35 10.58
N GLU A 26 15.25 0.92 9.52
CA GLU A 26 13.84 0.76 9.17
C GLU A 26 13.50 -0.70 8.82
N ASN A 27 14.34 -1.37 8.02
CA ASN A 27 14.16 -2.80 7.71
C ASN A 27 14.26 -3.70 8.95
N ARG A 28 15.12 -3.36 9.93
CA ARG A 28 15.20 -4.10 11.19
C ARG A 28 13.89 -4.00 11.99
N THR A 29 13.22 -2.87 11.94
CA THR A 29 11.91 -2.69 12.56
C THR A 29 10.86 -3.60 11.93
N TRP A 30 10.91 -3.80 10.62
CA TRP A 30 10.03 -4.73 9.91
C TRP A 30 10.37 -6.20 10.17
N TRP A 31 11.60 -6.61 9.79
CA TRP A 31 11.99 -8.00 9.66
C TRP A 31 12.65 -8.57 10.92
N GLY A 32 13.21 -7.72 11.77
CA GLY A 32 13.85 -8.09 13.04
C GLY A 32 12.89 -8.18 14.22
N THR A 33 11.62 -7.87 14.03
CA THR A 33 10.57 -7.93 15.06
C THR A 33 9.43 -8.84 14.60
N ARG A 34 8.44 -9.08 15.47
CA ARG A 34 7.23 -9.84 15.11
C ARG A 34 6.25 -9.06 14.23
N ARG A 35 6.58 -7.82 13.85
CA ARG A 35 5.70 -6.94 13.07
C ARG A 35 5.26 -7.60 11.75
N TRP A 36 6.19 -8.19 11.00
CA TRP A 36 5.89 -8.88 9.74
C TRP A 36 4.92 -10.06 9.93
N LEU A 37 5.08 -10.85 10.99
CA LEU A 37 4.22 -11.99 11.28
C LEU A 37 2.79 -11.55 11.64
N VAL A 38 2.67 -10.56 12.54
CA VAL A 38 1.37 -10.02 12.96
C VAL A 38 0.64 -9.41 11.76
N GLN A 39 1.34 -8.64 10.93
CA GLN A 39 0.76 -8.05 9.73
C GLN A 39 0.35 -9.11 8.70
N SER A 40 1.17 -10.13 8.50
CA SER A 40 0.83 -11.27 7.62
C SER A 40 -0.47 -11.94 8.05
N LEU A 41 -0.58 -12.32 9.32
CA LEU A 41 -1.77 -12.99 9.85
C LEU A 41 -3.01 -12.10 9.79
N LEU A 42 -2.89 -10.83 10.22
CA LEU A 42 -3.99 -9.89 10.24
C LEU A 42 -4.58 -9.69 8.83
N TRP A 43 -3.72 -9.34 7.86
CA TRP A 43 -4.20 -9.04 6.51
C TRP A 43 -4.63 -10.28 5.73
N THR A 44 -4.04 -11.46 6.04
CA THR A 44 -4.55 -12.73 5.51
C THR A 44 -5.98 -13.00 5.99
N LEU A 45 -6.23 -12.81 7.28
CA LEU A 45 -7.58 -12.98 7.82
C LEU A 45 -8.58 -11.98 7.19
N VAL A 46 -8.17 -10.72 7.08
CA VAL A 46 -9.05 -9.66 6.55
C VAL A 46 -9.32 -9.84 5.06
N VAL A 47 -8.31 -10.09 4.22
CA VAL A 47 -8.50 -10.15 2.76
C VAL A 47 -8.92 -11.54 2.32
N ASN A 48 -8.08 -12.55 2.59
CA ASN A 48 -8.33 -13.91 2.09
C ASN A 48 -9.34 -14.67 2.95
N GLY A 49 -9.30 -14.50 4.28
CA GLY A 49 -10.25 -15.12 5.19
C GLY A 49 -11.68 -14.65 4.96
N PHE A 50 -11.88 -13.34 4.78
CA PHE A 50 -13.22 -12.80 4.47
C PHE A 50 -13.68 -13.23 3.08
N THR A 51 -12.82 -13.23 2.06
CA THR A 51 -13.14 -13.74 0.72
C THR A 51 -13.56 -15.21 0.78
N ALA A 52 -12.81 -16.06 1.49
CA ALA A 52 -13.13 -17.46 1.67
C ALA A 52 -14.46 -17.65 2.41
N LEU A 53 -14.71 -16.85 3.45
CA LEU A 53 -15.98 -16.89 4.19
C LEU A 53 -17.17 -16.55 3.28
N VAL A 54 -17.09 -15.48 2.50
CA VAL A 54 -18.18 -15.10 1.58
C VAL A 54 -18.45 -16.21 0.56
N VAL A 55 -17.41 -16.72 -0.09
CA VAL A 55 -17.58 -17.76 -1.12
C VAL A 55 -18.11 -19.06 -0.52
N SER A 56 -17.63 -19.49 0.64
CA SER A 56 -18.11 -20.72 1.31
C SER A 56 -19.55 -20.58 1.86
N ALA A 57 -20.02 -19.37 2.13
CA ALA A 57 -21.38 -19.13 2.58
C ALA A 57 -22.42 -19.08 1.45
N MET A 58 -22.00 -18.90 0.18
CA MET A 58 -22.93 -18.76 -0.95
C MET A 58 -23.87 -19.98 -1.14
N PRO A 59 -23.40 -21.24 -1.09
CA PRO A 59 -24.32 -22.39 -1.24
C PRO A 59 -25.38 -22.43 -0.15
N LEU A 60 -24.99 -22.20 1.10
CA LEU A 60 -25.91 -22.16 2.23
C LEU A 60 -26.95 -21.02 2.08
N GLN A 61 -26.50 -19.85 1.65
CA GLN A 61 -27.40 -18.72 1.42
C GLN A 61 -28.38 -19.01 0.29
N ALA A 62 -27.93 -19.62 -0.83
CA ALA A 62 -28.81 -20.04 -1.91
C ALA A 62 -29.88 -21.01 -1.43
N GLN A 63 -29.50 -22.02 -0.65
CA GLN A 63 -30.44 -22.99 -0.06
C GLN A 63 -31.46 -22.32 0.84
N MET A 64 -31.03 -21.41 1.72
CA MET A 64 -31.94 -20.66 2.63
C MET A 64 -32.93 -19.78 1.89
N MET A 65 -32.56 -19.27 0.71
CA MET A 65 -33.41 -18.42 -0.14
C MET A 65 -34.25 -19.21 -1.16
N GLY A 66 -34.09 -20.52 -1.23
CA GLY A 66 -34.76 -21.36 -2.24
C GLY A 66 -34.21 -21.16 -3.66
N ASN A 67 -33.00 -20.61 -3.80
CA ASN A 67 -32.32 -20.40 -5.07
C ASN A 67 -31.51 -21.64 -5.48
N PRO A 68 -31.21 -21.80 -6.77
CA PRO A 68 -30.28 -22.85 -7.23
C PRO A 68 -28.92 -22.67 -6.57
N GLU A 69 -28.21 -23.78 -6.36
CA GLU A 69 -26.85 -23.77 -5.84
C GLU A 69 -25.92 -23.05 -6.84
N PRO A 70 -25.05 -22.11 -6.36
CA PRO A 70 -24.16 -21.35 -7.22
C PRO A 70 -23.16 -22.28 -7.93
N GLY A 71 -23.02 -22.10 -9.23
CA GLY A 71 -22.07 -22.84 -10.04
C GLY A 71 -20.61 -22.36 -9.83
N PRO A 72 -19.60 -23.15 -10.26
CA PRO A 72 -18.18 -22.79 -10.09
C PRO A 72 -17.84 -21.41 -10.68
N SER A 73 -18.40 -21.04 -11.82
CA SER A 73 -18.18 -19.73 -12.43
C SER A 73 -18.70 -18.56 -11.61
N GLU A 74 -19.81 -18.74 -10.92
CA GLU A 74 -20.38 -17.72 -10.03
C GLU A 74 -19.56 -17.58 -8.74
N LEU A 75 -19.12 -18.69 -8.17
CA LEU A 75 -18.23 -18.71 -7.01
C LEU A 75 -16.90 -18.00 -7.30
N VAL A 76 -16.30 -18.28 -8.46
CA VAL A 76 -15.06 -17.64 -8.90
C VAL A 76 -15.24 -16.15 -9.17
N THR A 77 -16.32 -15.76 -9.83
CA THR A 77 -16.61 -14.35 -10.12
C THR A 77 -16.76 -13.57 -8.81
N THR A 78 -17.56 -14.09 -7.89
CA THR A 78 -17.74 -13.46 -6.57
C THR A 78 -16.43 -13.46 -5.78
N GLY A 79 -15.70 -14.56 -5.77
CA GLY A 79 -14.41 -14.67 -5.09
C GLY A 79 -13.39 -13.65 -5.60
N ALA A 80 -13.24 -13.50 -6.91
CA ALA A 80 -12.34 -12.52 -7.51
C ALA A 80 -12.80 -11.08 -7.21
N GLN A 81 -14.09 -10.79 -7.33
CA GLN A 81 -14.62 -9.45 -6.99
C GLN A 81 -14.37 -9.11 -5.53
N MET A 82 -14.69 -10.02 -4.59
CA MET A 82 -14.47 -9.81 -3.15
C MET A 82 -12.99 -9.61 -2.84
N LEU A 83 -12.12 -10.47 -3.36
CA LEU A 83 -10.68 -10.40 -3.13
C LEU A 83 -10.11 -9.02 -3.48
N PHE A 84 -10.44 -8.49 -4.66
CA PHE A 84 -9.92 -7.21 -5.12
C PHE A 84 -10.62 -6.02 -4.49
N GLN A 85 -11.93 -6.05 -4.26
CA GLN A 85 -12.67 -4.97 -3.60
C GLN A 85 -12.24 -4.81 -2.14
N ILE A 86 -12.14 -5.92 -1.40
CA ILE A 86 -11.63 -5.89 -0.03
C ILE A 86 -10.16 -5.52 -0.02
N GLY A 87 -9.37 -6.07 -0.94
CA GLY A 87 -7.95 -5.76 -1.08
C GLY A 87 -7.70 -4.26 -1.27
N ILE A 88 -8.42 -3.61 -2.18
CA ILE A 88 -8.31 -2.15 -2.43
C ILE A 88 -8.56 -1.35 -1.14
N LEU A 89 -9.61 -1.67 -0.40
CA LEU A 89 -9.95 -0.93 0.82
C LEU A 89 -9.02 -1.29 1.98
N ALA A 90 -8.90 -2.57 2.28
CA ALA A 90 -8.20 -3.06 3.46
C ALA A 90 -6.70 -2.77 3.39
N LEU A 91 -6.04 -3.02 2.25
CA LEU A 91 -4.60 -2.81 2.14
C LEU A 91 -4.22 -1.33 2.07
N ALA A 92 -5.09 -0.46 1.53
CA ALA A 92 -4.93 0.98 1.63
C ALA A 92 -5.00 1.46 3.10
N ILE A 93 -6.01 1.01 3.85
CA ILE A 93 -6.11 1.27 5.31
C ILE A 93 -4.87 0.72 6.03
N GLY A 94 -4.42 -0.48 5.67
CA GLY A 94 -3.21 -1.09 6.20
C GLY A 94 -1.98 -0.23 5.99
N ALA A 95 -1.75 0.25 4.78
CA ALA A 95 -0.64 1.14 4.45
C ALA A 95 -0.70 2.45 5.25
N ILE A 96 -1.89 3.06 5.37
CA ILE A 96 -2.11 4.28 6.16
C ILE A 96 -1.75 4.04 7.64
N ILE A 97 -2.29 2.99 8.26
CA ILE A 97 -2.06 2.68 9.67
C ILE A 97 -0.58 2.37 9.95
N LEU A 98 0.08 1.63 9.04
CA LEU A 98 1.47 1.24 9.22
C LEU A 98 2.45 2.41 9.19
N VAL A 99 2.10 3.48 8.47
CA VAL A 99 3.03 4.58 8.18
C VAL A 99 2.65 5.90 8.89
N GLN A 100 1.46 5.97 9.48
CA GLN A 100 0.93 7.20 10.10
C GLN A 100 1.85 7.84 11.14
N ASP A 101 2.63 7.03 11.87
CA ASP A 101 3.48 7.48 12.97
C ASP A 101 4.97 7.61 12.62
N GLU A 102 5.36 7.19 11.44
CA GLU A 102 6.77 7.06 11.05
C GLU A 102 7.52 8.39 10.96
N ILE A 103 6.84 9.48 10.63
CA ILE A 103 7.43 10.83 10.59
C ILE A 103 6.98 11.66 11.79
N ILE A 104 5.68 11.70 12.05
CA ILE A 104 5.12 12.53 13.14
C ILE A 104 5.61 12.06 14.50
N GLY A 105 5.62 10.75 14.75
CA GLY A 105 6.08 10.18 16.02
C GLY A 105 7.56 10.48 16.29
N GLU A 106 8.44 10.30 15.29
CA GLU A 106 9.86 10.63 15.46
C GLU A 106 10.10 12.14 15.66
N ARG A 107 9.31 13.01 15.02
CA ARG A 107 9.38 14.46 15.24
C ARG A 107 8.94 14.82 16.64
N GLN A 108 7.81 14.30 17.09
CA GLN A 108 7.29 14.58 18.46
C GLN A 108 8.21 14.09 19.57
N MET A 109 8.99 13.04 19.33
CA MET A 109 9.99 12.51 20.27
C MET A 109 11.37 13.17 20.15
N GLY A 110 11.58 14.15 19.27
CA GLY A 110 12.88 14.77 19.00
C GLY A 110 13.89 13.86 18.32
N VAL A 111 13.46 12.69 17.84
CA VAL A 111 14.32 11.72 17.16
C VAL A 111 14.76 12.24 15.78
N THR A 112 13.88 12.96 15.10
CA THR A 112 14.19 13.55 13.78
C THR A 112 15.32 14.58 13.89
N GLU A 113 15.25 15.49 14.86
CA GLU A 113 16.26 16.52 15.13
C GLU A 113 17.60 15.87 15.50
N TRP A 114 17.56 14.86 16.37
CA TRP A 114 18.75 14.10 16.75
C TRP A 114 19.37 13.36 15.56
N LEU A 115 18.57 12.75 14.69
CA LEU A 115 19.08 12.08 13.49
C LEU A 115 19.71 13.07 12.50
N LEU A 116 19.06 14.24 12.30
CA LEU A 116 19.55 15.27 11.38
C LEU A 116 20.77 16.04 11.92
N SER A 117 21.10 15.93 13.21
CA SER A 117 22.39 16.39 13.75
C SER A 117 23.57 15.51 13.37
N LYS A 118 23.31 14.31 12.83
CA LYS A 118 24.30 13.40 12.27
C LYS A 118 24.49 13.71 10.77
N PRO A 119 25.56 13.18 10.14
CA PRO A 119 25.77 13.34 8.71
C PRO A 119 24.77 12.50 7.89
N VAL A 120 23.52 12.94 7.87
CA VAL A 120 22.39 12.31 7.17
C VAL A 120 21.68 13.37 6.36
N SER A 121 21.38 13.10 5.09
CA SER A 121 20.59 14.01 4.27
C SER A 121 19.12 13.92 4.60
N ARG A 122 18.39 15.04 4.48
CA ARG A 122 16.94 15.10 4.68
C ARG A 122 16.19 14.20 3.69
N SER A 123 16.65 14.18 2.45
CA SER A 123 16.11 13.28 1.42
C SER A 123 16.32 11.80 1.79
N ALA A 124 17.50 11.42 2.32
CA ALA A 124 17.76 10.05 2.76
C ALA A 124 16.83 9.62 3.90
N TYR A 125 16.47 10.54 4.80
CA TYR A 125 15.53 10.27 5.88
C TYR A 125 14.15 9.88 5.35
N VAL A 126 13.54 10.69 4.46
CA VAL A 126 12.22 10.42 3.87
C VAL A 126 12.26 9.17 2.99
N LEU A 127 13.30 9.04 2.15
CA LEU A 127 13.44 7.90 1.23
C LEU A 127 13.66 6.59 1.96
N SER A 128 14.37 6.57 3.09
CA SER A 128 14.55 5.34 3.87
C SER A 128 13.23 4.79 4.39
N LYS A 129 12.32 5.66 4.83
CA LYS A 129 10.99 5.26 5.28
C LYS A 129 10.13 4.78 4.10
N LEU A 130 10.12 5.53 2.99
CA LEU A 130 9.38 5.14 1.79
C LEU A 130 9.82 3.75 1.28
N LEU A 131 11.13 3.52 1.16
CA LEU A 131 11.67 2.28 0.59
C LEU A 131 11.47 1.09 1.54
N ALA A 132 11.75 1.24 2.84
CA ALA A 132 11.58 0.15 3.79
C ALA A 132 10.11 -0.23 4.00
N HIS A 133 9.23 0.76 4.17
CA HIS A 133 7.79 0.49 4.30
C HIS A 133 7.17 0.06 2.97
N GLY A 134 7.63 0.62 1.84
CA GLY A 134 7.23 0.18 0.51
C GLY A 134 7.54 -1.30 0.27
N LEU A 135 8.75 -1.75 0.63
CA LEU A 135 9.12 -3.16 0.56
C LEU A 135 8.23 -4.03 1.46
N GLY A 136 8.05 -3.64 2.73
CA GLY A 136 7.18 -4.37 3.67
C GLY A 136 5.74 -4.49 3.17
N VAL A 137 5.18 -3.40 2.66
CA VAL A 137 3.84 -3.37 2.07
C VAL A 137 3.74 -4.25 0.83
N LEU A 138 4.70 -4.13 -0.10
CA LEU A 138 4.70 -4.96 -1.32
C LEU A 138 4.83 -6.45 -1.02
N VAL A 139 5.65 -6.84 -0.07
CA VAL A 139 5.85 -8.26 0.27
C VAL A 139 4.67 -8.82 1.07
N ILE A 140 4.25 -8.12 2.13
CA ILE A 140 3.29 -8.65 3.10
C ILE A 140 1.84 -8.30 2.75
N LEU A 141 1.56 -7.03 2.40
CA LEU A 141 0.19 -6.62 2.13
C LEU A 141 -0.25 -7.00 0.71
N VAL A 142 0.64 -6.92 -0.27
CA VAL A 142 0.26 -7.20 -1.67
C VAL A 142 0.70 -8.59 -2.10
N GLY A 143 1.98 -8.90 -2.00
CA GLY A 143 2.56 -10.14 -2.53
C GLY A 143 2.01 -11.39 -1.84
N LEU A 144 2.07 -11.42 -0.51
CA LEU A 144 1.55 -12.54 0.27
C LEU A 144 0.03 -12.69 0.09
N GLN A 145 -0.73 -11.58 0.17
CA GLN A 145 -2.19 -11.66 0.01
C GLN A 145 -2.59 -12.04 -1.42
N GLY A 146 -1.86 -11.54 -2.42
CA GLY A 146 -2.05 -11.95 -3.81
C GLY A 146 -1.72 -13.43 -4.04
N ALA A 147 -0.62 -13.95 -3.47
CA ALA A 147 -0.28 -15.37 -3.60
C ALA A 147 -1.33 -16.27 -2.95
N LEU A 148 -1.81 -15.94 -1.76
CA LEU A 148 -2.87 -16.68 -1.07
C LEU A 148 -4.20 -16.58 -1.81
N GLY A 149 -4.56 -15.39 -2.32
CA GLY A 149 -5.75 -15.18 -3.13
C GLY A 149 -5.74 -15.96 -4.44
N TYR A 150 -4.58 -16.06 -5.10
CA TYR A 150 -4.39 -16.93 -6.26
C TYR A 150 -4.68 -18.41 -5.92
N GLY A 151 -4.09 -18.88 -4.83
CA GLY A 151 -4.35 -20.23 -4.34
C GLY A 151 -5.83 -20.47 -4.03
N LEU A 152 -6.49 -19.53 -3.38
CA LEU A 152 -7.91 -19.60 -3.05
C LEU A 152 -8.79 -19.70 -4.32
N LEU A 153 -8.57 -18.84 -5.30
CA LEU A 153 -9.32 -18.88 -6.57
C LEU A 153 -9.06 -20.15 -7.35
N SER A 154 -7.81 -20.64 -7.37
CA SER A 154 -7.45 -21.91 -8.01
C SER A 154 -8.14 -23.10 -7.36
N LEU A 155 -8.27 -23.09 -6.02
CA LEU A 155 -9.01 -24.13 -5.29
C LEU A 155 -10.51 -24.13 -5.61
N ILE A 156 -11.10 -22.95 -5.80
CA ILE A 156 -12.52 -22.82 -6.17
C ILE A 156 -12.77 -23.36 -7.59
N VAL A 157 -11.86 -23.07 -8.52
CA VAL A 157 -11.95 -23.57 -9.91
C VAL A 157 -11.65 -25.06 -10.02
N GLY A 158 -10.80 -25.59 -9.15
CA GLY A 158 -10.28 -26.96 -9.20
C GLY A 158 -9.06 -27.12 -10.13
N GLU A 159 -8.57 -26.04 -10.73
CA GLU A 159 -7.39 -25.97 -11.59
C GLU A 159 -6.65 -24.64 -11.42
N PRO A 160 -5.39 -24.50 -11.90
CA PRO A 160 -4.66 -23.24 -11.81
C PRO A 160 -5.41 -22.09 -12.45
N PHE A 161 -5.66 -21.03 -11.69
CA PHE A 161 -6.38 -19.86 -12.18
C PHE A 161 -5.56 -19.12 -13.27
N PRO A 162 -6.17 -18.46 -14.27
CA PRO A 162 -5.47 -17.75 -15.33
C PRO A 162 -4.53 -16.66 -14.80
N LEU A 163 -3.21 -16.92 -14.82
CA LEU A 163 -2.19 -16.08 -14.19
C LEU A 163 -2.04 -14.68 -14.82
N PRO A 164 -2.07 -14.48 -16.16
CA PRO A 164 -1.80 -13.16 -16.74
C PRO A 164 -2.74 -12.06 -16.27
N GLY A 165 -4.05 -12.30 -16.32
CA GLY A 165 -5.06 -11.35 -15.86
C GLY A 165 -4.97 -11.12 -14.34
N TYR A 166 -4.69 -12.19 -13.58
CA TYR A 166 -4.50 -12.11 -12.15
C TYR A 166 -3.32 -11.21 -11.76
N LEU A 167 -2.18 -11.34 -12.42
CA LEU A 167 -1.01 -10.50 -12.18
C LEU A 167 -1.26 -9.02 -12.50
N VAL A 168 -2.06 -8.73 -13.53
CA VAL A 168 -2.51 -7.35 -13.79
C VAL A 168 -3.35 -6.80 -12.63
N GLY A 169 -4.26 -7.60 -12.08
CA GLY A 169 -5.02 -7.25 -10.89
C GLY A 169 -4.12 -6.96 -9.68
N VAL A 170 -3.15 -7.83 -9.41
CA VAL A 170 -2.18 -7.65 -8.31
C VAL A 170 -1.29 -6.42 -8.54
N ALA A 171 -0.87 -6.14 -9.77
CA ALA A 171 -0.10 -4.93 -10.09
C ALA A 171 -0.91 -3.65 -9.83
N GLY A 172 -2.20 -3.64 -10.18
CA GLY A 172 -3.09 -2.53 -9.85
C GLY A 172 -3.29 -2.37 -8.34
N LEU A 173 -3.43 -3.47 -7.62
CA LEU A 173 -3.53 -3.46 -6.15
C LEU A 173 -2.24 -2.91 -5.51
N ALA A 174 -1.06 -3.27 -6.06
CA ALA A 174 0.23 -2.72 -5.64
C ALA A 174 0.31 -1.21 -5.87
N ALA A 175 -0.06 -0.74 -7.05
CA ALA A 175 -0.07 0.69 -7.37
C ALA A 175 -0.99 1.48 -6.43
N HIS A 176 -2.19 0.96 -6.15
CA HIS A 176 -3.14 1.57 -5.23
C HIS A 176 -2.61 1.65 -3.80
N THR A 177 -2.08 0.56 -3.29
CA THR A 177 -1.57 0.48 -1.91
C THR A 177 -0.33 1.38 -1.73
N LEU A 178 0.57 1.41 -2.71
CA LEU A 178 1.73 2.31 -2.71
C LEU A 178 1.34 3.79 -2.81
N PHE A 179 0.26 4.11 -3.51
CA PHE A 179 -0.27 5.47 -3.53
C PHE A 179 -0.68 5.92 -2.12
N TYR A 180 -1.42 5.11 -1.36
CA TYR A 180 -1.80 5.48 0.00
C TYR A 180 -0.63 5.50 0.97
N LEU A 181 0.39 4.67 0.76
CA LEU A 181 1.64 4.76 1.50
C LEU A 181 2.35 6.10 1.23
N ALA A 182 2.51 6.49 -0.04
CA ALA A 182 3.15 7.74 -0.43
C ALA A 182 2.35 8.97 0.04
N LEU A 183 1.02 8.94 -0.10
CA LEU A 183 0.11 9.98 0.40
C LEU A 183 0.24 10.15 1.92
N THR A 184 0.27 9.05 2.67
CA THR A 184 0.37 9.10 4.14
C THR A 184 1.72 9.63 4.59
N LEU A 185 2.82 9.23 3.95
CA LEU A 185 4.15 9.81 4.20
C LEU A 185 4.18 11.31 3.88
N MET A 186 3.60 11.73 2.76
CA MET A 186 3.48 13.14 2.41
C MET A 186 2.70 13.90 3.48
N MET A 187 1.54 13.39 3.93
CA MET A 187 0.76 14.01 5.00
C MET A 187 1.53 14.06 6.33
N GLY A 188 2.36 13.05 6.63
CA GLY A 188 3.26 13.06 7.80
C GLY A 188 4.31 14.17 7.77
N VAL A 189 4.71 14.61 6.57
CA VAL A 189 5.59 15.78 6.40
C VAL A 189 4.81 17.09 6.49
N LEU A 190 3.59 17.14 5.91
CA LEU A 190 2.78 18.36 5.80
C LEU A 190 2.06 18.72 7.11
N THR A 191 1.78 17.76 7.97
CA THR A 191 1.00 17.97 9.20
C THR A 191 1.84 17.76 10.45
N THR A 192 1.33 18.23 11.59
CA THR A 192 1.98 18.09 12.90
C THR A 192 1.21 17.17 13.84
N SER A 193 0.01 16.75 13.45
CA SER A 193 -0.83 15.88 14.28
C SER A 193 -1.23 14.60 13.55
N ARG A 194 -1.29 13.48 14.30
CA ARG A 194 -1.76 12.19 13.79
C ARG A 194 -3.21 12.26 13.31
N GLY A 195 -4.07 13.00 14.03
CA GLY A 195 -5.47 13.15 13.68
C GLY A 195 -5.66 13.84 12.31
N ALA A 196 -4.89 14.89 12.04
CA ALA A 196 -4.92 15.58 10.75
C ALA A 196 -4.40 14.67 9.62
N LEU A 197 -3.32 13.93 9.85
CA LEU A 197 -2.79 12.95 8.89
C LEU A 197 -3.82 11.86 8.56
N LEU A 198 -4.37 11.23 9.60
CA LEU A 198 -5.37 10.17 9.42
C LEU A 198 -6.64 10.69 8.77
N GLY A 199 -7.14 11.84 9.21
CA GLY A 199 -8.32 12.50 8.62
C GLY A 199 -8.12 12.80 7.14
N ALA A 200 -6.95 13.31 6.75
CA ALA A 200 -6.64 13.60 5.35
C ALA A 200 -6.50 12.29 4.53
N SER A 201 -5.70 11.33 5.01
CA SER A 201 -5.44 10.09 4.25
C SER A 201 -6.67 9.21 4.11
N LEU A 202 -7.44 9.01 5.20
CA LEU A 202 -8.71 8.28 5.17
C LEU A 202 -9.81 9.08 4.46
N GLY A 203 -9.80 10.41 4.57
CA GLY A 203 -10.70 11.30 3.85
C GLY A 203 -10.52 11.17 2.33
N VAL A 204 -9.29 11.12 1.84
CA VAL A 204 -9.00 10.85 0.42
C VAL A 204 -9.46 9.44 0.03
N LEU A 205 -9.25 8.43 0.87
CA LEU A 205 -9.68 7.05 0.58
C LEU A 205 -11.21 6.94 0.53
N LEU A 206 -11.87 7.23 1.63
CA LEU A 206 -13.31 7.00 1.78
C LEU A 206 -14.14 8.05 1.02
N GLY A 207 -13.73 9.33 1.12
CA GLY A 207 -14.36 10.42 0.37
C GLY A 207 -14.23 10.23 -1.14
N GLY A 208 -13.07 9.80 -1.60
CA GLY A 208 -12.85 9.49 -3.00
C GLY A 208 -13.72 8.34 -3.51
N MET A 209 -13.91 7.28 -2.71
CA MET A 209 -14.83 6.20 -3.06
C MET A 209 -16.28 6.69 -3.18
N LEU A 210 -16.72 7.61 -2.33
CA LEU A 210 -18.07 8.20 -2.41
C LEU A 210 -18.22 9.08 -3.65
N VAL A 211 -17.26 9.99 -3.89
CA VAL A 211 -17.27 10.93 -5.01
C VAL A 211 -17.12 10.21 -6.35
N SER A 212 -16.42 9.08 -6.39
CA SER A 212 -16.16 8.30 -7.60
C SER A 212 -17.44 7.94 -8.37
N ARG A 213 -18.56 7.75 -7.66
CA ARG A 213 -19.87 7.44 -8.25
C ARG A 213 -20.42 8.56 -9.15
N TYR A 214 -19.97 9.78 -8.95
CA TYR A 214 -20.44 10.98 -9.67
C TYR A 214 -19.46 11.47 -10.74
N MET A 215 -18.27 10.88 -10.83
CA MET A 215 -17.20 11.33 -11.74
C MET A 215 -17.35 10.87 -13.20
N GLY A 216 -18.26 9.94 -13.49
CA GLY A 216 -18.43 9.38 -14.82
C GLY A 216 -17.10 8.86 -15.40
N LYS A 217 -16.76 9.23 -16.64
CA LYS A 217 -15.51 8.79 -17.30
C LYS A 217 -14.22 9.34 -16.65
N PHE A 218 -14.30 10.46 -15.92
CA PHE A 218 -13.14 11.06 -15.26
C PHE A 218 -12.60 10.22 -14.09
N ILE A 219 -13.38 9.26 -13.59
CA ILE A 219 -12.91 8.33 -12.56
C ILE A 219 -11.62 7.60 -12.98
N MET A 220 -11.47 7.28 -14.27
CA MET A 220 -10.28 6.58 -14.80
C MET A 220 -8.97 7.34 -14.62
N LEU A 221 -9.05 8.65 -14.33
CA LEU A 221 -7.90 9.50 -14.01
C LEU A 221 -7.65 9.61 -12.51
N THR A 222 -8.19 8.69 -11.72
CA THR A 222 -8.07 8.69 -10.26
C THR A 222 -7.70 7.31 -9.73
N PRO A 223 -7.04 7.21 -8.56
CA PRO A 223 -6.75 5.93 -7.92
C PRO A 223 -8.01 5.14 -7.56
N TRP A 224 -9.14 5.81 -7.37
CA TRP A 224 -10.41 5.18 -6.96
C TRP A 224 -11.04 4.31 -8.03
N SER A 225 -10.69 4.53 -9.31
CA SER A 225 -11.16 3.68 -10.41
C SER A 225 -10.71 2.22 -10.26
N LEU A 226 -9.54 2.00 -9.65
CA LEU A 226 -8.96 0.66 -9.51
C LEU A 226 -9.90 -0.29 -8.76
N GLY A 227 -10.64 0.19 -7.75
CA GLY A 227 -11.63 -0.63 -7.04
C GLY A 227 -12.72 -1.23 -7.95
N ASN A 228 -13.06 -0.54 -9.02
CA ASN A 228 -14.10 -0.97 -9.96
C ASN A 228 -13.56 -1.80 -11.13
N VAL A 229 -12.30 -1.58 -11.53
CA VAL A 229 -11.77 -2.17 -12.78
C VAL A 229 -10.84 -3.37 -12.55
N LEU A 230 -10.25 -3.54 -11.37
CA LEU A 230 -9.30 -4.64 -11.12
C LEU A 230 -9.88 -6.06 -11.27
N PRO A 231 -11.14 -6.34 -10.93
CA PRO A 231 -11.72 -7.66 -11.18
C PRO A 231 -11.83 -8.02 -12.67
N ALA A 232 -11.96 -7.03 -13.56
CA ALA A 232 -12.21 -7.28 -14.97
C ALA A 232 -11.09 -8.07 -15.68
N PRO A 233 -9.79 -7.67 -15.63
CA PRO A 233 -8.72 -8.45 -16.26
C PRO A 233 -8.56 -9.84 -15.64
N VAL A 234 -8.90 -9.98 -14.35
CA VAL A 234 -8.85 -11.23 -13.61
C VAL A 234 -9.89 -12.22 -14.14
N LEU A 235 -11.07 -11.72 -14.48
CA LEU A 235 -12.20 -12.51 -15.01
C LEU A 235 -12.24 -12.55 -16.55
N GLY A 236 -11.23 -11.99 -17.22
CA GLY A 236 -11.21 -11.92 -18.69
C GLY A 236 -12.30 -11.01 -19.29
N ILE A 237 -12.85 -10.08 -18.50
CA ILE A 237 -13.89 -9.16 -18.93
C ILE A 237 -13.24 -7.99 -19.67
N PRO A 238 -13.65 -7.64 -20.90
CA PRO A 238 -13.11 -6.51 -21.63
C PRO A 238 -13.44 -5.19 -20.95
N LEU A 239 -12.48 -4.29 -20.88
CA LEU A 239 -12.66 -2.94 -20.35
C LEU A 239 -12.80 -1.93 -21.50
N PRO A 240 -13.64 -0.88 -21.34
CA PRO A 240 -13.80 0.18 -22.33
C PRO A 240 -12.52 1.04 -22.50
N VAL A 241 -11.64 1.02 -21.51
CA VAL A 241 -10.36 1.73 -21.49
C VAL A 241 -9.28 0.79 -21.00
N SER A 242 -8.06 0.92 -21.52
CA SER A 242 -6.92 0.12 -21.08
C SER A 242 -6.71 0.24 -19.55
N ILE A 243 -6.61 -0.88 -18.86
CA ILE A 243 -6.33 -0.98 -17.43
C ILE A 243 -5.02 -0.26 -17.03
N TRP A 244 -4.09 -0.13 -17.94
CA TRP A 244 -2.82 0.55 -17.71
C TRP A 244 -2.97 2.06 -17.49
N LEU A 245 -4.07 2.68 -17.98
CA LEU A 245 -4.33 4.10 -17.74
C LEU A 245 -4.54 4.40 -16.24
N PRO A 246 -5.50 3.79 -15.53
CA PRO A 246 -5.66 4.08 -14.09
C PRO A 246 -4.47 3.61 -13.26
N ILE A 247 -3.79 2.53 -13.61
CA ILE A 247 -2.56 2.09 -12.94
C ILE A 247 -1.47 3.15 -13.13
N GLY A 248 -1.24 3.63 -14.35
CA GLY A 248 -0.24 4.65 -14.66
C GLY A 248 -0.52 5.99 -13.96
N VAL A 249 -1.77 6.45 -13.99
CA VAL A 249 -2.19 7.67 -13.28
C VAL A 249 -1.94 7.53 -11.77
N THR A 250 -2.29 6.40 -11.18
CA THR A 250 -2.06 6.14 -9.75
C THR A 250 -0.57 6.14 -9.42
N ALA A 251 0.27 5.55 -10.27
CA ALA A 251 1.72 5.58 -10.10
C ALA A 251 2.29 7.00 -10.21
N ILE A 252 1.83 7.81 -11.16
CA ILE A 252 2.22 9.21 -11.30
C ILE A 252 1.84 10.02 -10.06
N LEU A 253 0.63 9.85 -9.56
CA LEU A 253 0.17 10.52 -8.33
C LEU A 253 1.00 10.09 -7.11
N SER A 254 1.41 8.82 -7.03
CA SER A 254 2.32 8.35 -5.99
C SER A 254 3.67 9.07 -6.05
N VAL A 255 4.24 9.21 -7.25
CA VAL A 255 5.49 9.95 -7.46
C VAL A 255 5.34 11.43 -7.07
N ILE A 256 4.22 12.06 -7.43
CA ILE A 256 3.93 13.45 -7.04
C ILE A 256 3.90 13.57 -5.51
N CYS A 257 3.23 12.67 -4.79
CA CYS A 257 3.22 12.67 -3.33
C CYS A 257 4.64 12.57 -2.76
N VAL A 258 5.49 11.70 -3.30
CA VAL A 258 6.89 11.56 -2.87
C VAL A 258 7.69 12.83 -3.13
N VAL A 259 7.56 13.43 -4.31
CA VAL A 259 8.27 14.67 -4.66
C VAL A 259 7.85 15.82 -3.74
N VAL A 260 6.55 15.96 -3.47
CA VAL A 260 6.03 16.96 -2.53
C VAL A 260 6.56 16.72 -1.12
N ALA A 261 6.59 15.47 -0.65
CA ALA A 261 7.15 15.13 0.66
C ALA A 261 8.63 15.51 0.76
N LEU A 262 9.44 15.16 -0.23
CA LEU A 262 10.86 15.49 -0.29
C LEU A 262 11.08 17.01 -0.31
N ALA A 263 10.43 17.73 -1.24
CA ALA A 263 10.58 19.18 -1.39
C ALA A 263 10.14 19.96 -0.13
N LYS A 264 9.10 19.48 0.55
CA LYS A 264 8.63 20.12 1.79
C LYS A 264 9.57 19.81 2.96
N PHE A 265 10.02 18.56 3.10
CA PHE A 265 10.91 18.16 4.19
C PHE A 265 12.27 18.87 4.14
N GLU A 266 12.78 19.14 2.95
CA GLU A 266 14.01 19.93 2.74
C GLU A 266 13.92 21.35 3.34
N ARG A 267 12.72 21.93 3.37
CA ARG A 267 12.44 23.32 3.82
C ARG A 267 11.98 23.40 5.28
N LEU A 268 11.83 22.27 5.98
CA LEU A 268 11.45 22.29 7.39
C LEU A 268 12.63 22.77 8.24
N GLU A 269 12.35 23.67 9.17
CA GLU A 269 13.27 24.05 10.24
C GLU A 269 13.05 23.13 11.44
N PHE A 270 14.14 22.64 12.01
CA PHE A 270 14.19 21.72 13.16
C PHE A 270 15.03 22.33 14.25
#